data_e318174a4e755c8e11a0aaadfdd5c9e8
#
_entry.id   e318174a4e755c8e11a0aaadfdd5c9e8
#
_cell.length_a   1.000
_cell.length_b   1.000
_cell.length_c   1.000
_cell.angle_alpha   90.00
_cell.angle_beta   90.00
_cell.angle_gamma   90.00
#
_symmetry.space_group_name_H-M   'P 1'
#
loop_
_entity.id
_entity.type
_entity.pdbx_description
1 polymer ?
#
loop_
_entity_poly.entity_id
_entity_poly.type
_entity_poly.pdbx_seq_one_letter_code
_entity_poly.pdbx_strand_id
1 'polypeptide(L)'
;MKIQQQAFGGSEKMLKGGLHCHTTRSDGDGDPADVIRLHYQNGYDFLALTDHRYYNYTNFAPEVPMTIIPGMEFDNTFARNKGFRCFHTVCIGPAREDGNGYEQDERMDSGKAKDQEEYQSYLDAIHAKKNLTIYCHPQWSSTPASYFNKLQGNFAMELWNSGCAIEYEMDNNAAYWDELLGQGVKIYGVATDDGHGMHHHCKGWVRVRAENNIASILNALENGAFYASCGPEIYDFYVEDGKAVLECSPVAKVRLHSDMHPSHMRRDPEGNITHVEFNIGEGEKCGYAYVRMTVIDSEGRQAWTNPIWLD
;
A
#
# COMPACT_ATOMS: atom_id res chain seq x y z
N MET A 1 17.53 1.42 23.39
CA MET A 1 17.98 1.25 21.99
C MET A 1 16.90 1.77 21.06
N LYS A 2 17.26 2.55 20.03
CA LYS A 2 16.30 3.10 19.05
C LYS A 2 16.05 2.05 17.95
N ILE A 3 14.77 1.71 17.73
CA ILE A 3 14.31 0.91 16.59
C ILE A 3 13.50 1.84 15.70
N GLN A 4 14.06 2.23 14.57
CA GLN A 4 13.41 3.16 13.65
C GLN A 4 12.69 2.40 12.54
N GLN A 5 11.51 2.85 12.17
CA GLN A 5 10.78 2.32 11.02
C GLN A 5 11.57 2.63 9.74
N GLN A 6 11.62 1.69 8.81
CA GLN A 6 12.52 1.73 7.65
C GLN A 6 12.34 2.99 6.77
N ALA A 7 11.12 3.52 6.66
CA ALA A 7 10.86 4.75 5.90
C ALA A 7 11.64 5.96 6.41
N PHE A 8 12.05 5.98 7.69
CA PHE A 8 12.67 7.14 8.33
C PHE A 8 14.16 6.94 8.62
N GLY A 9 14.67 5.73 8.38
CA GLY A 9 16.09 5.39 8.52
C GLY A 9 16.82 5.54 7.19
N GLY A 10 17.48 6.67 6.93
CA GLY A 10 18.25 6.86 5.69
C GLY A 10 18.30 8.32 5.25
N SER A 11 19.12 8.58 4.23
CA SER A 11 19.36 9.93 3.69
C SER A 11 18.70 10.19 2.34
N GLU A 12 18.10 9.14 1.72
CA GLU A 12 17.45 9.23 0.43
C GLU A 12 16.20 10.12 0.50
N LYS A 13 15.81 10.68 -0.63
CA LYS A 13 14.58 11.49 -0.74
C LYS A 13 13.35 10.63 -0.47
N MET A 14 12.33 11.23 0.18
CA MET A 14 11.00 10.65 0.26
C MET A 14 10.24 10.92 -1.04
N LEU A 15 10.10 9.90 -1.87
CA LEU A 15 9.36 9.96 -3.13
C LEU A 15 7.87 9.76 -2.89
N LYS A 16 7.03 10.45 -3.66
CA LYS A 16 5.59 10.24 -3.68
C LYS A 16 5.22 9.36 -4.88
N GLY A 17 4.46 8.28 -4.67
CA GLY A 17 4.09 7.38 -5.75
C GLY A 17 2.71 6.77 -5.67
N GLY A 18 2.13 6.50 -6.85
CA GLY A 18 0.90 5.75 -7.04
C GLY A 18 1.21 4.32 -7.48
N LEU A 19 0.53 3.35 -6.85
CA LEU A 19 0.79 1.92 -7.09
C LEU A 19 -0.38 1.19 -7.75
N HIS A 20 -1.54 1.84 -7.92
CA HIS A 20 -2.72 1.23 -8.50
C HIS A 20 -3.57 2.29 -9.23
N CYS A 21 -3.68 2.18 -10.53
CA CYS A 21 -4.59 2.98 -11.33
C CYS A 21 -4.87 2.35 -12.70
N HIS A 22 -6.04 2.68 -13.26
CA HIS A 22 -6.53 2.21 -14.54
C HIS A 22 -6.56 3.33 -15.57
N THR A 23 -6.51 2.93 -16.84
CA THR A 23 -6.57 3.82 -17.98
C THR A 23 -7.52 3.25 -19.04
N THR A 24 -7.68 3.97 -20.16
CA THR A 24 -8.44 3.45 -21.32
C THR A 24 -7.85 2.19 -21.95
N ARG A 25 -6.73 1.67 -21.43
CA ARG A 25 -6.16 0.38 -21.86
C ARG A 25 -6.91 -0.81 -21.23
N SER A 26 -7.62 -0.61 -20.14
CA SER A 26 -8.59 -1.57 -19.57
C SER A 26 -9.98 -0.93 -19.48
N ASP A 27 -10.34 -0.42 -18.34
CA ASP A 27 -11.68 0.09 -18.02
C ASP A 27 -11.66 1.44 -17.28
N GLY A 28 -10.53 2.12 -17.27
CA GLY A 28 -10.45 3.51 -16.81
C GLY A 28 -10.87 4.50 -17.89
N ASP A 29 -11.32 5.69 -17.48
CA ASP A 29 -11.78 6.76 -18.36
C ASP A 29 -10.63 7.61 -18.94
N GLY A 30 -9.48 7.65 -18.27
CA GLY A 30 -8.34 8.49 -18.61
C GLY A 30 -7.42 7.86 -19.65
N ASP A 31 -6.99 8.66 -20.65
CA ASP A 31 -5.88 8.24 -21.51
C ASP A 31 -4.60 8.07 -20.66
N PRO A 32 -3.76 7.04 -20.92
CA PRO A 32 -2.54 6.80 -20.15
C PRO A 32 -1.63 8.03 -20.00
N ALA A 33 -1.47 8.80 -21.07
CA ALA A 33 -0.63 10.01 -21.02
C ALA A 33 -1.25 11.10 -20.12
N ASP A 34 -2.56 11.26 -20.14
CA ASP A 34 -3.25 12.26 -19.30
C ASP A 34 -3.24 11.84 -17.82
N VAL A 35 -3.38 10.56 -17.51
CA VAL A 35 -3.22 10.02 -16.15
C VAL A 35 -1.81 10.27 -15.63
N ILE A 36 -0.76 10.02 -16.43
CA ILE A 36 0.64 10.31 -16.05
C ILE A 36 0.82 11.81 -15.79
N ARG A 37 0.35 12.69 -16.69
CA ARG A 37 0.45 14.15 -16.53
C ARG A 37 -0.25 14.63 -15.26
N LEU A 38 -1.45 14.12 -14.98
CA LEU A 38 -2.21 14.45 -13.78
C LEU A 38 -1.44 14.12 -12.51
N HIS A 39 -0.87 12.91 -12.41
CA HIS A 39 -0.07 12.51 -11.25
C HIS A 39 1.18 13.37 -11.11
N TYR A 40 1.90 13.63 -12.20
CA TYR A 40 3.06 14.50 -12.19
C TYR A 40 2.74 15.92 -11.70
N GLN A 41 1.64 16.51 -12.19
CA GLN A 41 1.16 17.84 -11.75
C GLN A 41 0.77 17.86 -10.26
N ASN A 42 0.42 16.71 -9.68
CA ASN A 42 0.12 16.54 -8.25
C ASN A 42 1.35 16.10 -7.43
N GLY A 43 2.56 16.23 -7.98
CA GLY A 43 3.82 16.03 -7.29
C GLY A 43 4.20 14.57 -7.05
N TYR A 44 3.71 13.65 -7.88
CA TYR A 44 4.16 12.26 -7.87
C TYR A 44 5.52 12.16 -8.57
N ASP A 45 6.43 11.39 -7.98
CA ASP A 45 7.76 11.08 -8.52
C ASP A 45 7.72 9.81 -9.38
N PHE A 46 6.82 8.87 -9.04
CA PHE A 46 6.64 7.61 -9.78
C PHE A 46 5.18 7.14 -9.81
N LEU A 47 4.86 6.29 -10.78
CA LEU A 47 3.52 5.75 -10.98
C LEU A 47 3.57 4.35 -11.58
N ALA A 48 2.73 3.43 -11.11
CA ALA A 48 2.41 2.18 -11.78
C ALA A 48 1.05 2.30 -12.47
N LEU A 49 1.01 2.16 -13.80
CA LEU A 49 -0.23 1.98 -14.55
C LEU A 49 -0.56 0.48 -14.51
N THR A 50 -1.62 0.13 -13.80
CA THR A 50 -1.94 -1.26 -13.47
C THR A 50 -3.24 -1.71 -14.11
N ASP A 51 -3.42 -1.38 -15.37
CA ASP A 51 -4.56 -1.81 -16.18
C ASP A 51 -4.80 -3.31 -16.03
N HIS A 52 -6.06 -3.75 -16.00
CA HIS A 52 -6.43 -5.14 -15.82
C HIS A 52 -5.76 -6.06 -16.83
N ARG A 53 -4.87 -6.93 -16.32
CA ARG A 53 -4.23 -8.02 -17.07
C ARG A 53 -3.28 -7.59 -18.20
N TYR A 54 -2.97 -6.30 -18.32
CA TYR A 54 -2.00 -5.78 -19.27
C TYR A 54 -0.78 -5.22 -18.54
N TYR A 55 0.34 -5.92 -18.63
CA TYR A 55 1.58 -5.43 -18.02
C TYR A 55 2.11 -4.20 -18.76
N ASN A 56 2.41 -3.16 -18.04
CA ASN A 56 2.89 -1.90 -18.60
C ASN A 56 4.15 -1.40 -17.91
N TYR A 57 5.15 -0.98 -18.69
CA TYR A 57 6.29 -0.20 -18.23
C TYR A 57 6.60 1.00 -19.13
N THR A 58 5.73 1.28 -20.09
CA THR A 58 5.90 2.43 -21.01
C THR A 58 5.46 3.72 -20.36
N ASN A 59 6.31 4.74 -20.44
CA ASN A 59 5.89 6.11 -20.17
C ASN A 59 5.19 6.69 -21.40
N PHE A 60 3.87 6.79 -21.38
CA PHE A 60 3.05 7.35 -22.46
C PHE A 60 3.12 8.88 -22.55
N ALA A 61 3.73 9.55 -21.59
CA ALA A 61 3.98 10.99 -21.57
C ALA A 61 5.49 11.27 -21.39
N PRO A 62 6.32 10.96 -22.40
CA PRO A 62 7.78 11.00 -22.27
C PRO A 62 8.36 12.40 -22.02
N GLU A 63 7.56 13.44 -22.19
CA GLU A 63 7.91 14.82 -21.85
C GLU A 63 7.88 15.11 -20.35
N VAL A 64 7.24 14.24 -19.52
CA VAL A 64 7.26 14.35 -18.06
C VAL A 64 8.27 13.35 -17.48
N PRO A 65 9.15 13.78 -16.56
CA PRO A 65 10.17 12.93 -15.96
C PRO A 65 9.57 12.05 -14.83
N MET A 66 8.53 11.28 -15.15
CA MET A 66 7.88 10.35 -14.24
C MET A 66 8.54 8.97 -14.37
N THR A 67 8.95 8.38 -13.26
CA THR A 67 9.37 6.97 -13.25
C THR A 67 8.14 6.08 -13.31
N ILE A 68 8.01 5.28 -14.37
CA ILE A 68 6.92 4.30 -14.52
C ILE A 68 7.39 2.97 -13.94
N ILE A 69 6.75 2.55 -12.86
CA ILE A 69 6.97 1.22 -12.28
C ILE A 69 6.21 0.19 -13.12
N PRO A 70 6.89 -0.85 -13.62
CA PRO A 70 6.22 -1.91 -14.38
C PRO A 70 5.15 -2.60 -13.54
N GLY A 71 3.95 -2.80 -14.12
CA GLY A 71 2.88 -3.45 -13.37
C GLY A 71 1.61 -3.71 -14.15
N MET A 72 0.70 -4.41 -13.51
CA MET A 72 -0.69 -4.68 -13.92
C MET A 72 -1.52 -5.02 -12.70
N GLU A 73 -2.83 -5.01 -12.82
CA GLU A 73 -3.72 -5.68 -11.88
C GLU A 73 -4.16 -7.03 -12.45
N PHE A 74 -3.93 -8.09 -11.67
CA PHE A 74 -4.43 -9.43 -11.95
C PHE A 74 -5.77 -9.61 -11.22
N ASP A 75 -6.85 -9.76 -11.98
CA ASP A 75 -8.18 -10.00 -11.46
C ASP A 75 -8.51 -11.49 -11.42
N ASN A 76 -9.11 -11.92 -10.32
CA ASN A 76 -9.61 -13.26 -10.13
C ASN A 76 -11.03 -13.19 -9.58
N THR A 77 -12.00 -13.56 -10.43
CA THR A 77 -13.43 -13.49 -10.09
C THR A 77 -14.02 -14.89 -10.08
N PHE A 78 -14.71 -15.24 -9.00
CA PHE A 78 -15.29 -16.57 -8.79
C PHE A 78 -16.73 -16.67 -9.21
N ALA A 79 -17.12 -17.89 -9.61
CA ALA A 79 -18.50 -18.26 -9.72
C ALA A 79 -19.18 -18.19 -8.34
N ARG A 80 -20.34 -17.54 -8.26
CA ARG A 80 -21.21 -17.42 -7.09
C ARG A 80 -21.35 -18.75 -6.36
N ASN A 81 -21.32 -18.72 -5.04
CA ASN A 81 -21.68 -19.79 -4.09
C ASN A 81 -20.60 -20.69 -3.51
N LYS A 82 -19.28 -20.37 -3.63
CA LYS A 82 -18.24 -21.21 -3.01
C LYS A 82 -17.18 -20.45 -2.22
N GLY A 83 -17.56 -19.41 -1.51
CA GLY A 83 -16.74 -18.83 -0.44
C GLY A 83 -15.62 -17.85 -0.82
N PHE A 84 -15.07 -17.94 -2.00
CA PHE A 84 -14.03 -17.08 -2.53
C PHE A 84 -14.61 -16.27 -3.67
N ARG A 85 -14.79 -14.97 -3.54
CA ARG A 85 -15.66 -14.22 -4.45
C ARG A 85 -14.94 -13.40 -5.50
N CYS A 86 -14.07 -12.53 -5.05
CA CYS A 86 -13.26 -11.66 -5.89
C CYS A 86 -11.93 -11.47 -5.18
N PHE A 87 -10.84 -11.57 -5.93
CA PHE A 87 -9.52 -11.43 -5.37
C PHE A 87 -8.62 -10.78 -6.42
N HIS A 88 -8.42 -9.48 -6.27
CA HIS A 88 -7.56 -8.74 -7.18
C HIS A 88 -6.19 -8.54 -6.53
N THR A 89 -5.17 -8.53 -7.36
CA THR A 89 -3.78 -8.36 -6.93
C THR A 89 -3.05 -7.45 -7.91
N VAL A 90 -2.60 -6.32 -7.42
CA VAL A 90 -1.64 -5.52 -8.16
C VAL A 90 -0.30 -6.23 -8.15
N CYS A 91 0.30 -6.36 -9.32
CA CYS A 91 1.61 -6.92 -9.56
C CYS A 91 2.53 -5.80 -10.04
N ILE A 92 3.63 -5.56 -9.34
CA ILE A 92 4.65 -4.58 -9.74
C ILE A 92 6.03 -5.23 -9.69
N GLY A 93 6.87 -4.94 -10.68
CA GLY A 93 8.16 -5.61 -10.72
C GLY A 93 9.13 -5.00 -11.73
N PRO A 94 10.21 -5.72 -12.08
CA PRO A 94 11.13 -5.30 -13.12
C PRO A 94 10.51 -5.40 -14.50
N ALA A 95 10.95 -4.57 -15.42
CA ALA A 95 10.73 -4.80 -16.85
C ALA A 95 11.50 -6.06 -17.30
N ARG A 96 11.07 -6.71 -18.40
CA ARG A 96 11.73 -7.91 -18.91
C ARG A 96 13.17 -7.69 -19.33
N GLU A 97 13.53 -6.50 -19.73
CA GLU A 97 14.92 -6.12 -20.06
C GLU A 97 15.91 -6.47 -18.95
N ASP A 98 15.45 -6.50 -17.69
CA ASP A 98 16.20 -6.94 -16.52
C ASP A 98 16.18 -8.48 -16.33
N GLY A 99 15.59 -9.23 -17.27
CA GLY A 99 15.74 -10.68 -17.43
C GLY A 99 14.67 -11.55 -16.76
N ASN A 100 13.75 -11.02 -15.95
CA ASN A 100 12.79 -11.82 -15.18
C ASN A 100 11.35 -11.29 -15.17
N GLY A 101 11.08 -10.05 -15.65
CA GLY A 101 9.75 -9.45 -15.66
C GLY A 101 8.82 -9.99 -16.76
N TYR A 102 7.68 -9.34 -16.88
CA TYR A 102 6.76 -9.52 -18.01
C TYR A 102 7.14 -8.61 -19.18
N GLU A 103 6.73 -8.97 -20.41
CA GLU A 103 6.87 -8.10 -21.58
C GLU A 103 5.91 -6.90 -21.48
N GLN A 104 6.27 -5.80 -22.17
CA GLN A 104 5.29 -4.74 -22.43
C GLN A 104 4.07 -5.32 -23.15
N ASP A 105 2.88 -5.02 -22.66
CA ASP A 105 1.60 -5.51 -23.18
C ASP A 105 1.39 -7.03 -23.05
N GLU A 106 2.27 -7.74 -22.31
CA GLU A 106 2.01 -9.14 -21.99
C GLU A 106 0.68 -9.22 -21.21
N ARG A 107 -0.20 -10.08 -21.70
CA ARG A 107 -1.54 -10.24 -21.15
C ARG A 107 -1.64 -11.51 -20.32
N MET A 108 -2.16 -11.39 -19.13
CA MET A 108 -2.61 -12.53 -18.33
C MET A 108 -4.11 -12.78 -18.53
N ASP A 109 -4.51 -14.03 -18.55
CA ASP A 109 -5.94 -14.37 -18.47
C ASP A 109 -6.47 -14.13 -17.06
N SER A 110 -7.77 -13.78 -16.97
CA SER A 110 -8.46 -13.66 -15.70
C SER A 110 -8.38 -14.96 -14.90
N GLY A 111 -8.02 -14.87 -13.64
CA GLY A 111 -7.93 -16.02 -12.75
C GLY A 111 -9.29 -16.67 -12.48
N LYS A 112 -9.29 -17.99 -12.30
CA LYS A 112 -10.48 -18.78 -11.98
C LYS A 112 -10.23 -19.73 -10.81
N ALA A 113 -9.33 -19.36 -9.91
CA ALA A 113 -9.00 -20.16 -8.75
C ALA A 113 -10.25 -20.45 -7.89
N LYS A 114 -10.43 -21.65 -7.42
CA LYS A 114 -11.62 -22.08 -6.64
C LYS A 114 -11.41 -21.92 -5.14
N ASP A 115 -10.16 -21.88 -4.73
CA ASP A 115 -9.73 -21.81 -3.34
C ASP A 115 -8.37 -21.12 -3.19
N GLN A 116 -7.88 -21.03 -1.98
CA GLN A 116 -6.61 -20.38 -1.65
C GLN A 116 -5.40 -21.10 -2.24
N GLU A 117 -5.41 -22.42 -2.31
CA GLU A 117 -4.30 -23.22 -2.84
C GLU A 117 -4.14 -22.99 -4.35
N GLU A 118 -5.26 -23.00 -5.08
CA GLU A 118 -5.26 -22.70 -6.52
C GLU A 118 -4.85 -21.23 -6.77
N TYR A 119 -5.31 -20.29 -5.91
CA TYR A 119 -4.88 -18.89 -6.02
C TYR A 119 -3.40 -18.70 -5.72
N GLN A 120 -2.85 -19.43 -4.73
CA GLN A 120 -1.41 -19.39 -4.46
C GLN A 120 -0.58 -19.75 -5.69
N SER A 121 -1.04 -20.68 -6.51
CA SER A 121 -0.31 -21.03 -7.75
C SER A 121 -0.19 -19.88 -8.74
N TYR A 122 -1.19 -18.98 -8.82
CA TYR A 122 -1.08 -17.75 -9.60
C TYR A 122 -0.07 -16.77 -8.98
N LEU A 123 -0.12 -16.58 -7.66
CA LEU A 123 0.86 -15.73 -6.95
C LEU A 123 2.29 -16.25 -7.14
N ASP A 124 2.49 -17.57 -7.05
CA ASP A 124 3.80 -18.20 -7.24
C ASP A 124 4.35 -17.95 -8.66
N ALA A 125 3.48 -18.01 -9.67
CA ALA A 125 3.85 -17.69 -11.06
C ALA A 125 4.24 -16.21 -11.23
N ILE A 126 3.52 -15.30 -10.56
CA ILE A 126 3.81 -13.86 -10.55
C ILE A 126 5.14 -13.59 -9.83
N HIS A 127 5.35 -14.21 -8.66
CA HIS A 127 6.60 -14.07 -7.90
C HIS A 127 7.81 -14.68 -8.62
N ALA A 128 7.62 -15.74 -9.41
CA ALA A 128 8.69 -16.32 -10.26
C ALA A 128 9.18 -15.32 -11.31
N LYS A 129 8.34 -14.35 -11.69
CA LYS A 129 8.68 -13.20 -12.56
C LYS A 129 9.25 -12.01 -11.77
N LYS A 130 9.62 -12.19 -10.50
CA LYS A 130 10.17 -11.15 -9.62
C LYS A 130 9.24 -9.96 -9.35
N ASN A 131 7.94 -10.16 -9.49
CA ASN A 131 6.97 -9.15 -9.13
C ASN A 131 6.64 -9.20 -7.64
N LEU A 132 6.49 -8.04 -7.03
CA LEU A 132 5.87 -7.84 -5.74
C LEU A 132 4.35 -7.82 -5.93
N THR A 133 3.61 -8.25 -4.92
CA THR A 133 2.15 -8.32 -5.00
C THR A 133 1.47 -7.55 -3.87
N ILE A 134 0.43 -6.78 -4.22
CA ILE A 134 -0.42 -6.03 -3.30
C ILE A 134 -1.81 -6.64 -3.36
N TYR A 135 -2.36 -7.00 -2.22
CA TYR A 135 -3.75 -7.42 -2.13
C TYR A 135 -4.69 -6.20 -2.18
N CYS A 136 -5.60 -6.18 -3.16
CA CYS A 136 -6.45 -5.02 -3.45
C CYS A 136 -7.77 -5.04 -2.68
N HIS A 137 -8.25 -3.87 -2.28
CA HIS A 137 -9.61 -3.52 -1.82
C HIS A 137 -10.40 -4.64 -1.11
N PRO A 138 -9.91 -5.24 0.00
CA PRO A 138 -10.54 -6.40 0.64
C PRO A 138 -12.00 -6.18 1.06
N GLN A 139 -12.36 -4.97 1.47
CA GLN A 139 -13.74 -4.64 1.84
C GLN A 139 -14.68 -4.70 0.63
N TRP A 140 -14.31 -4.10 -0.48
CA TRP A 140 -15.07 -4.13 -1.74
C TRP A 140 -15.20 -5.57 -2.27
N SER A 141 -14.13 -6.34 -2.21
CA SER A 141 -14.10 -7.75 -2.60
C SER A 141 -14.98 -8.64 -1.75
N SER A 142 -15.46 -8.15 -0.60
CA SER A 142 -16.21 -8.91 0.39
C SER A 142 -15.48 -10.20 0.81
N THR A 143 -14.17 -10.18 0.85
CA THR A 143 -13.32 -11.33 1.16
C THR A 143 -12.74 -11.17 2.56
N PRO A 144 -13.13 -12.01 3.53
CA PRO A 144 -12.61 -11.94 4.90
C PRO A 144 -11.11 -12.18 4.96
N ALA A 145 -10.43 -11.60 5.95
CA ALA A 145 -9.00 -11.78 6.16
C ALA A 145 -8.59 -13.26 6.27
N SER A 146 -9.46 -14.12 6.80
CA SER A 146 -9.26 -15.57 6.88
C SER A 146 -9.09 -16.29 5.53
N TYR A 147 -9.45 -15.64 4.42
CA TYR A 147 -9.25 -16.18 3.07
C TYR A 147 -7.88 -15.87 2.48
N PHE A 148 -7.19 -14.85 2.97
CA PHE A 148 -5.86 -14.50 2.47
C PHE A 148 -4.74 -14.55 3.52
N ASN A 149 -5.07 -14.86 4.78
CA ASN A 149 -4.08 -15.02 5.84
C ASN A 149 -3.09 -16.20 5.62
N LYS A 150 -3.43 -17.12 4.72
CA LYS A 150 -2.59 -18.26 4.35
C LYS A 150 -1.81 -18.05 3.06
N LEU A 151 -2.13 -17.00 2.30
CA LEU A 151 -1.42 -16.68 1.07
C LEU A 151 -0.03 -16.16 1.39
N GLN A 152 0.95 -16.60 0.61
CA GLN A 152 2.36 -16.27 0.82
C GLN A 152 2.88 -15.34 -0.26
N GLY A 153 3.80 -14.44 0.10
CA GLY A 153 4.54 -13.61 -0.82
C GLY A 153 3.92 -12.24 -1.12
N ASN A 154 2.69 -11.95 -0.68
CA ASN A 154 2.17 -10.59 -0.74
C ASN A 154 2.98 -9.69 0.19
N PHE A 155 3.58 -8.62 -0.35
CA PHE A 155 4.34 -7.68 0.47
C PHE A 155 3.45 -6.64 1.14
N ALA A 156 2.31 -6.30 0.51
CA ALA A 156 1.39 -5.30 1.04
C ALA A 156 -0.09 -5.61 0.73
N MET A 157 -0.96 -4.88 1.42
CA MET A 157 -2.39 -4.80 1.10
C MET A 157 -2.85 -3.34 1.12
N GLU A 158 -3.93 -3.04 0.43
CA GLU A 158 -4.53 -1.72 0.43
C GLU A 158 -5.25 -1.42 1.75
N LEU A 159 -4.89 -0.29 2.36
CA LEU A 159 -5.57 0.28 3.54
C LEU A 159 -6.61 1.31 3.13
N TRP A 160 -6.28 2.05 2.10
CA TRP A 160 -7.12 3.03 1.42
C TRP A 160 -7.10 2.73 -0.08
N ASN A 161 -8.28 2.78 -0.69
CA ASN A 161 -8.48 2.66 -2.12
C ASN A 161 -9.48 3.74 -2.52
N SER A 162 -9.04 4.71 -3.30
CA SER A 162 -9.81 5.91 -3.61
C SER A 162 -11.09 5.60 -4.37
N GLY A 163 -11.02 4.73 -5.39
CA GLY A 163 -12.18 4.31 -6.16
C GLY A 163 -13.26 3.70 -5.27
N CYS A 164 -12.87 2.75 -4.41
CA CYS A 164 -13.80 2.12 -3.49
C CYS A 164 -14.36 3.07 -2.43
N ALA A 165 -13.53 3.99 -1.93
CA ALA A 165 -13.96 4.97 -0.92
C ALA A 165 -14.96 5.99 -1.49
N ILE A 166 -14.71 6.48 -2.71
CA ILE A 166 -15.55 7.51 -3.35
C ILE A 166 -16.85 6.93 -3.88
N GLU A 167 -16.78 5.79 -4.57
CA GLU A 167 -17.97 5.21 -5.23
C GLU A 167 -18.86 4.40 -4.28
N TYR A 168 -18.28 3.80 -3.23
CA TYR A 168 -19.00 2.82 -2.39
C TYR A 168 -18.90 3.11 -0.89
N GLU A 169 -18.24 4.18 -0.45
CA GLU A 169 -17.97 4.46 0.97
C GLU A 169 -17.22 3.31 1.68
N MET A 170 -16.38 2.58 0.94
CA MET A 170 -15.63 1.41 1.42
C MET A 170 -14.16 1.76 1.67
N ASP A 171 -13.89 2.39 2.79
CA ASP A 171 -12.57 2.91 3.18
C ASP A 171 -11.96 2.23 4.42
N ASN A 172 -12.58 1.17 4.94
CA ASN A 172 -12.18 0.53 6.20
C ASN A 172 -11.32 -0.72 6.00
N ASN A 173 -10.38 -0.71 5.05
CA ASN A 173 -9.51 -1.86 4.81
C ASN A 173 -8.44 -2.03 5.91
N ALA A 174 -8.10 -0.99 6.66
CA ALA A 174 -7.15 -1.06 7.77
C ALA A 174 -7.58 -2.05 8.88
N ALA A 175 -8.88 -2.34 9.02
CA ALA A 175 -9.37 -3.35 9.95
C ALA A 175 -8.94 -4.77 9.56
N TYR A 176 -8.91 -5.08 8.27
CA TYR A 176 -8.39 -6.36 7.75
C TYR A 176 -6.88 -6.48 7.98
N TRP A 177 -6.17 -5.38 7.84
CA TRP A 177 -4.74 -5.33 8.12
C TRP A 177 -4.42 -5.62 9.59
N ASP A 178 -5.13 -4.95 10.52
CA ASP A 178 -4.98 -5.20 11.95
C ASP A 178 -5.28 -6.66 12.32
N GLU A 179 -6.27 -7.29 11.67
CA GLU A 179 -6.56 -8.71 11.85
C GLU A 179 -5.40 -9.60 11.41
N LEU A 180 -4.77 -9.31 10.26
CA LEU A 180 -3.62 -10.06 9.76
C LEU A 180 -2.38 -9.88 10.65
N LEU A 181 -2.06 -8.62 11.00
CA LEU A 181 -0.93 -8.30 11.87
C LEU A 181 -1.10 -8.98 13.24
N GLY A 182 -2.31 -8.96 13.81
CA GLY A 182 -2.63 -9.65 15.06
C GLY A 182 -2.49 -11.18 15.01
N GLN A 183 -2.51 -11.76 13.80
CA GLN A 183 -2.21 -13.17 13.56
C GLN A 183 -0.72 -13.42 13.28
N GLY A 184 0.14 -12.40 13.37
CA GLY A 184 1.57 -12.48 13.09
C GLY A 184 1.93 -12.46 11.60
N VAL A 185 0.99 -12.16 10.69
CA VAL A 185 1.28 -12.05 9.26
C VAL A 185 2.07 -10.77 9.01
N LYS A 186 3.30 -10.90 8.50
CA LYS A 186 4.16 -9.76 8.17
C LYS A 186 3.80 -9.24 6.78
N ILE A 187 2.93 -8.24 6.72
CA ILE A 187 2.45 -7.58 5.50
C ILE A 187 2.39 -6.08 5.73
N TYR A 188 2.80 -5.29 4.74
CA TYR A 188 2.76 -3.83 4.80
C TYR A 188 1.40 -3.28 4.35
N GLY A 189 1.19 -1.97 4.55
CA GLY A 189 -0.04 -1.30 4.13
C GLY A 189 0.23 -0.19 3.13
N VAL A 190 -0.55 -0.13 2.04
CA VAL A 190 -0.47 0.92 1.02
C VAL A 190 -1.76 1.70 0.93
N ALA A 191 -1.69 2.94 0.45
CA ALA A 191 -2.82 3.73 0.00
C ALA A 191 -2.70 3.94 -1.50
N THR A 192 -3.80 3.75 -2.23
CA THR A 192 -3.82 3.73 -3.68
C THR A 192 -5.06 4.46 -4.21
N ASP A 193 -5.08 4.68 -5.51
CA ASP A 193 -6.23 5.29 -6.16
C ASP A 193 -7.22 4.26 -6.70
N ASP A 194 -6.73 3.17 -7.33
CA ASP A 194 -7.59 2.27 -8.11
C ASP A 194 -8.53 3.08 -9.01
N GLY A 195 -7.91 4.08 -9.64
CA GLY A 195 -8.65 5.16 -10.31
C GLY A 195 -9.19 4.72 -11.64
N HIS A 196 -10.51 4.58 -11.76
CA HIS A 196 -11.22 4.35 -13.00
C HIS A 196 -11.71 5.68 -13.61
N GLY A 197 -12.36 6.54 -12.82
CA GLY A 197 -12.69 7.91 -13.20
C GLY A 197 -11.55 8.89 -12.89
N MET A 198 -11.39 9.95 -13.68
CA MET A 198 -10.35 10.97 -13.47
C MET A 198 -10.38 11.61 -12.07
N HIS A 199 -11.55 11.66 -11.44
CA HIS A 199 -11.74 12.20 -10.09
C HIS A 199 -11.27 11.27 -8.96
N HIS A 200 -11.01 10.01 -9.25
CA HIS A 200 -10.45 9.04 -8.29
C HIS A 200 -8.95 9.24 -8.08
N HIS A 201 -8.23 9.76 -9.08
CA HIS A 201 -6.78 9.86 -9.06
C HIS A 201 -6.25 10.89 -8.06
N CYS A 202 -5.00 10.70 -7.63
CA CYS A 202 -4.25 11.59 -6.75
C CYS A 202 -4.84 11.77 -5.34
N LYS A 203 -5.54 10.75 -4.82
CA LYS A 203 -6.15 10.74 -3.49
C LYS A 203 -5.42 9.83 -2.50
N GLY A 204 -4.81 8.73 -2.99
CA GLY A 204 -4.04 7.79 -2.20
C GLY A 204 -2.62 7.63 -2.77
N TRP A 205 -1.60 7.54 -1.89
CA TRP A 205 -0.22 7.38 -2.30
C TRP A 205 0.62 6.69 -1.23
N VAL A 206 1.79 6.24 -1.65
CA VAL A 206 2.88 5.88 -0.75
C VAL A 206 3.97 6.96 -0.75
N ARG A 207 4.63 7.12 0.40
CA ARG A 207 5.86 7.89 0.53
C ARG A 207 7.01 6.92 0.73
N VAL A 208 7.89 6.82 -0.26
CA VAL A 208 8.94 5.80 -0.32
C VAL A 208 10.31 6.47 -0.19
N ARG A 209 11.15 5.94 0.70
CA ARG A 209 12.55 6.39 0.84
C ARG A 209 13.43 5.61 -0.11
N ALA A 210 13.77 6.24 -1.24
CA ALA A 210 14.51 5.60 -2.31
C ALA A 210 15.18 6.64 -3.24
N GLU A 211 16.16 6.19 -4.03
CA GLU A 211 16.52 6.89 -5.26
C GLU A 211 15.37 6.74 -6.29
N ASN A 212 15.17 7.77 -7.13
CA ASN A 212 14.11 7.76 -8.12
C ASN A 212 14.48 6.90 -9.35
N ASN A 213 14.55 5.59 -9.13
CA ASN A 213 14.69 4.57 -10.18
C ASN A 213 13.94 3.31 -9.76
N ILE A 214 13.54 2.50 -10.75
CA ILE A 214 12.70 1.31 -10.55
C ILE A 214 13.29 0.36 -9.51
N ALA A 215 14.57 0.00 -9.64
CA ALA A 215 15.20 -0.98 -8.77
C ALA A 215 15.25 -0.52 -7.29
N SER A 216 15.61 0.76 -7.05
CA SER A 216 15.65 1.32 -5.70
C SER A 216 14.25 1.41 -5.09
N ILE A 217 13.25 1.83 -5.88
CA ILE A 217 11.85 1.91 -5.41
C ILE A 217 11.31 0.53 -5.05
N LEU A 218 11.48 -0.47 -5.93
CA LEU A 218 11.01 -1.84 -5.66
C LEU A 218 11.69 -2.44 -4.42
N ASN A 219 13.01 -2.25 -4.27
CA ASN A 219 13.73 -2.70 -3.08
C ASN A 219 13.23 -2.00 -1.80
N ALA A 220 12.96 -0.71 -1.86
CA ALA A 220 12.43 0.03 -0.72
C ALA A 220 11.02 -0.44 -0.33
N LEU A 221 10.16 -0.72 -1.32
CA LEU A 221 8.82 -1.28 -1.09
C LEU A 221 8.89 -2.67 -0.45
N GLU A 222 9.71 -3.56 -0.99
CA GLU A 222 9.91 -4.91 -0.46
C GLU A 222 10.39 -4.91 1.01
N ASN A 223 11.21 -3.93 1.38
CA ASN A 223 11.77 -3.79 2.73
C ASN A 223 10.95 -2.90 3.67
N GLY A 224 9.79 -2.39 3.25
CA GLY A 224 8.93 -1.54 4.08
C GLY A 224 9.46 -0.13 4.34
N ALA A 225 10.40 0.35 3.50
CA ALA A 225 10.95 1.70 3.58
C ALA A 225 9.98 2.75 3.03
N PHE A 226 8.73 2.69 3.48
CA PHE A 226 7.66 3.59 3.05
C PHE A 226 6.56 3.69 4.11
N TYR A 227 5.69 4.68 3.95
CA TYR A 227 4.40 4.77 4.64
C TYR A 227 3.28 5.13 3.65
N ALA A 228 2.03 4.84 4.04
CA ALA A 228 0.84 5.11 3.24
C ALA A 228 0.15 6.41 3.68
N SER A 229 -0.46 7.15 2.75
CA SER A 229 -1.21 8.37 3.06
C SER A 229 -2.31 8.67 2.05
N CYS A 230 -3.40 9.27 2.53
CA CYS A 230 -4.40 9.97 1.73
C CYS A 230 -4.53 11.46 2.12
N GLY A 231 -3.52 12.02 2.83
CA GLY A 231 -3.50 13.44 3.24
C GLY A 231 -2.28 13.81 4.08
N PRO A 232 -2.23 13.45 5.36
CA PRO A 232 -1.16 13.83 6.29
C PRO A 232 0.21 13.30 5.89
N GLU A 233 1.26 13.98 6.37
CA GLU A 233 2.64 13.52 6.24
C GLU A 233 3.15 12.98 7.59
N ILE A 234 3.98 11.93 7.53
CA ILE A 234 4.72 11.40 8.68
C ILE A 234 6.20 11.67 8.44
N TYR A 235 6.87 12.27 9.43
CA TYR A 235 8.26 12.69 9.33
C TYR A 235 9.22 11.73 10.02
N ASP A 236 8.77 11.09 11.12
CA ASP A 236 9.54 10.06 11.82
C ASP A 236 8.61 9.11 12.59
N PHE A 237 9.03 7.87 12.77
CA PHE A 237 8.40 6.88 13.64
C PHE A 237 9.45 5.90 14.16
N TYR A 238 9.57 5.79 15.48
CA TYR A 238 10.53 4.89 16.12
C TYR A 238 10.06 4.46 17.51
N VAL A 239 10.72 3.41 18.01
CA VAL A 239 10.62 2.97 19.40
C VAL A 239 11.96 3.17 20.07
N GLU A 240 11.98 3.86 21.22
CA GLU A 240 13.18 4.10 22.03
C GLU A 240 12.80 4.21 23.50
N ASP A 241 13.58 3.57 24.37
CA ASP A 241 13.44 3.62 25.83
C ASP A 241 12.00 3.39 26.33
N GLY A 242 11.35 2.35 25.76
CA GLY A 242 9.98 1.97 26.12
C GLY A 242 8.88 2.90 25.64
N LYS A 243 9.19 3.78 24.69
CA LYS A 243 8.23 4.69 24.07
C LYS A 243 8.15 4.49 22.58
N ALA A 244 6.94 4.53 22.02
CA ALA A 244 6.69 4.69 20.60
C ALA A 244 6.51 6.18 20.31
N VAL A 245 7.34 6.74 19.43
CA VAL A 245 7.43 8.17 19.13
C VAL A 245 7.09 8.41 17.66
N LEU A 246 6.30 9.42 17.37
CA LEU A 246 5.95 9.82 16.00
C LEU A 246 5.99 11.34 15.85
N GLU A 247 6.55 11.77 14.69
CA GLU A 247 6.54 13.14 14.19
C GLU A 247 5.71 13.20 12.91
N CYS A 248 4.82 14.20 12.78
CA CYS A 248 3.95 14.31 11.60
C CYS A 248 3.59 15.77 11.27
N SER A 249 2.94 15.99 10.12
CA SER A 249 2.24 17.24 9.84
C SER A 249 1.14 17.47 10.87
N PRO A 250 0.61 18.71 11.02
CA PRO A 250 -0.48 18.99 11.96
C PRO A 250 -1.69 18.08 11.75
N VAL A 251 -2.13 17.35 12.78
CA VAL A 251 -3.26 16.41 12.74
C VAL A 251 -4.15 16.52 13.96
N ALA A 252 -5.41 16.09 13.83
CA ALA A 252 -6.41 16.13 14.91
C ALA A 252 -6.34 14.89 15.82
N LYS A 253 -5.83 13.76 15.32
CA LYS A 253 -5.78 12.51 16.09
C LYS A 253 -4.55 11.69 15.70
N VAL A 254 -3.98 11.02 16.71
CA VAL A 254 -2.96 9.97 16.52
C VAL A 254 -3.37 8.76 17.34
N ARG A 255 -3.38 7.58 16.72
CA ARG A 255 -3.69 6.30 17.35
C ARG A 255 -2.50 5.36 17.23
N LEU A 256 -2.11 4.74 18.35
CA LEU A 256 -1.22 3.58 18.37
C LEU A 256 -2.04 2.31 18.20
N HIS A 257 -1.58 1.42 17.33
CA HIS A 257 -2.12 0.08 17.12
C HIS A 257 -1.06 -0.97 17.47
N SER A 258 -1.52 -2.11 17.97
CA SER A 258 -0.70 -3.26 18.33
C SER A 258 -1.54 -4.53 18.20
N ASP A 259 -0.99 -5.68 18.56
CA ASP A 259 -1.71 -6.96 18.72
C ASP A 259 -2.69 -6.98 19.92
N MET A 260 -2.65 -5.94 20.75
CA MET A 260 -3.56 -5.75 21.88
C MET A 260 -4.69 -4.75 21.54
N HIS A 261 -5.73 -4.70 22.37
CA HIS A 261 -6.79 -3.70 22.21
C HIS A 261 -6.20 -2.26 22.27
N PRO A 262 -6.73 -1.32 21.48
CA PRO A 262 -6.18 0.02 21.40
C PRO A 262 -6.40 0.78 22.74
N SER A 263 -5.31 1.14 23.40
CA SER A 263 -5.31 1.87 24.66
C SER A 263 -4.70 3.27 24.55
N HIS A 264 -4.04 3.57 23.42
CA HIS A 264 -3.27 4.81 23.25
C HIS A 264 -3.82 5.64 22.10
N MET A 265 -4.34 6.82 22.43
CA MET A 265 -4.80 7.81 21.47
C MET A 265 -4.53 9.22 21.99
N ARG A 266 -4.02 10.10 21.15
CA ARG A 266 -3.98 11.54 21.35
C ARG A 266 -5.03 12.21 20.46
N ARG A 267 -5.73 13.21 20.97
CA ARG A 267 -6.70 14.02 20.23
C ARG A 267 -6.46 15.49 20.51
N ASP A 268 -6.58 16.30 19.48
CA ASP A 268 -6.65 17.74 19.54
C ASP A 268 -7.67 18.23 18.49
N PRO A 269 -8.84 18.73 18.90
CA PRO A 269 -9.85 19.22 17.96
C PRO A 269 -9.37 20.38 17.07
N GLU A 270 -8.36 21.13 17.52
CA GLU A 270 -7.74 22.22 16.75
C GLU A 270 -6.80 21.69 15.64
N GLY A 271 -6.46 20.40 15.66
CA GLY A 271 -5.63 19.78 14.64
C GLY A 271 -4.13 20.11 14.70
N ASN A 272 -3.59 20.43 15.88
CA ASN A 272 -2.21 20.91 16.03
C ASN A 272 -1.23 19.85 16.53
N ILE A 273 -1.61 18.57 16.59
CA ILE A 273 -0.68 17.51 16.99
C ILE A 273 0.37 17.33 15.89
N THR A 274 1.64 17.53 16.23
CA THR A 274 2.79 17.29 15.34
C THR A 274 3.76 16.28 15.93
N HIS A 275 3.61 15.97 17.24
CA HIS A 275 4.47 15.04 17.96
C HIS A 275 3.65 14.26 19.00
N VAL A 276 3.93 12.96 19.12
CA VAL A 276 3.39 12.12 20.18
C VAL A 276 4.43 11.15 20.70
N GLU A 277 4.33 10.86 22.01
CA GLU A 277 5.01 9.74 22.67
C GLU A 277 3.95 8.89 23.40
N PHE A 278 4.00 7.59 23.18
CA PHE A 278 3.20 6.62 23.93
C PHE A 278 4.13 5.65 24.67
N ASN A 279 3.90 5.50 25.96
CA ASN A 279 4.65 4.53 26.76
C ASN A 279 4.13 3.12 26.47
N ILE A 280 5.01 2.25 25.98
CA ILE A 280 4.70 0.86 25.59
C ILE A 280 5.42 -0.17 26.47
N GLY A 281 6.28 0.29 27.44
CA GLY A 281 7.12 -0.57 28.25
C GLY A 281 8.39 -1.05 27.57
N GLU A 282 9.32 -1.60 28.32
CA GLU A 282 10.61 -2.09 27.86
C GLU A 282 10.81 -3.57 28.17
N GLY A 283 11.48 -4.30 27.29
CA GLY A 283 11.85 -5.71 27.46
C GLY A 283 10.63 -6.57 27.85
N GLU A 284 10.72 -7.36 28.88
CA GLU A 284 9.63 -8.22 29.38
C GLU A 284 8.37 -7.44 29.84
N LYS A 285 8.46 -6.12 29.99
CA LYS A 285 7.33 -5.24 30.33
C LYS A 285 6.65 -4.68 29.08
N CYS A 286 7.25 -4.82 27.90
CA CYS A 286 6.59 -4.53 26.64
C CYS A 286 5.67 -5.71 26.31
N GLY A 287 4.36 -5.47 26.39
CA GLY A 287 3.35 -6.51 26.13
C GLY A 287 2.90 -6.57 24.68
N TYR A 288 3.62 -5.93 23.73
CA TYR A 288 3.21 -5.80 22.34
C TYR A 288 4.16 -6.59 21.42
N ALA A 289 3.62 -7.39 20.48
CA ALA A 289 4.39 -8.02 19.43
C ALA A 289 4.81 -7.00 18.35
N TYR A 290 3.96 -6.01 18.08
CA TYR A 290 4.26 -4.91 17.17
C TYR A 290 3.58 -3.62 17.60
N VAL A 291 4.07 -2.51 17.06
CA VAL A 291 3.41 -1.20 17.13
C VAL A 291 3.39 -0.53 15.75
N ARG A 292 2.30 0.16 15.45
CA ARG A 292 2.15 1.06 14.30
C ARG A 292 1.28 2.25 14.67
N MET A 293 1.34 3.33 13.90
CA MET A 293 0.51 4.50 14.16
C MET A 293 -0.34 4.89 12.95
N THR A 294 -1.53 5.42 13.25
CA THR A 294 -2.40 6.11 12.29
C THR A 294 -2.55 7.55 12.74
N VAL A 295 -2.30 8.48 11.83
CA VAL A 295 -2.57 9.91 12.02
C VAL A 295 -3.78 10.33 11.19
N ILE A 296 -4.62 11.22 11.73
CA ILE A 296 -5.87 11.65 11.11
C ILE A 296 -5.94 13.18 11.22
N ASP A 297 -6.02 13.86 10.08
CA ASP A 297 -6.14 15.32 10.06
C ASP A 297 -7.56 15.83 10.41
N SER A 298 -7.75 17.14 10.34
CA SER A 298 -9.04 17.77 10.65
C SER A 298 -10.11 17.50 9.59
N GLU A 299 -9.72 17.06 8.38
CA GLU A 299 -10.64 16.69 7.29
C GLU A 299 -10.96 15.18 7.32
N GLY A 300 -10.36 14.42 8.25
CA GLY A 300 -10.56 12.98 8.37
C GLY A 300 -9.66 12.12 7.48
N ARG A 301 -8.76 12.75 6.70
CA ARG A 301 -7.78 12.03 5.88
C ARG A 301 -6.70 11.40 6.77
N GLN A 302 -6.14 10.29 6.34
CA GLN A 302 -5.30 9.46 7.17
C GLN A 302 -3.91 9.22 6.56
N ALA A 303 -2.94 8.94 7.43
CA ALA A 303 -1.70 8.29 7.04
C ALA A 303 -1.34 7.19 8.06
N TRP A 304 -0.65 6.16 7.59
CA TRP A 304 -0.35 4.94 8.34
C TRP A 304 1.13 4.61 8.25
N THR A 305 1.77 4.42 9.41
CA THR A 305 3.12 3.83 9.43
C THR A 305 3.02 2.33 9.20
N ASN A 306 4.04 1.74 8.59
CA ASN A 306 4.23 0.30 8.67
C ASN A 306 4.62 -0.13 10.10
N PRO A 307 4.35 -1.39 10.50
CA PRO A 307 4.63 -1.85 11.86
C PRO A 307 6.13 -1.91 12.16
N ILE A 308 6.49 -1.60 13.41
CA ILE A 308 7.74 -2.00 14.04
C ILE A 308 7.44 -3.25 14.86
N TRP A 309 8.07 -4.38 14.52
CA TRP A 309 7.99 -5.61 15.29
C TRP A 309 8.97 -5.53 16.47
N LEU A 310 8.54 -5.97 17.65
CA LEU A 310 9.26 -5.78 18.92
C LEU A 310 9.79 -7.09 19.52
N ASP A 311 9.51 -8.22 18.91
CA ASP A 311 9.93 -9.58 19.24
C ASP A 311 11.27 -10.00 18.60
#